data_8bc86a55c12d5780ad0b9902e8d2a93f
#
_entry.id   8bc86a55c12d5780ad0b9902e8d2a93f
#
_cell.length_a   1.000
_cell.length_b   1.000
_cell.length_c   1.000
_cell.angle_alpha   90.00
_cell.angle_beta   90.00
_cell.angle_gamma   90.00
#
_symmetry.space_group_name_H-M   'P 1'
#
loop_
_entity.id
_entity.type
_entity.pdbx_description
1 polymer ?
#
loop_
_entity_poly.entity_id
_entity_poly.type
_entity_poly.pdbx_seq_one_letter_code
_entity_poly.pdbx_strand_id
1 'polypeptide(L)'
;MPAHASISRRRLLAGHAQALPLRTLPPGALPESLASCTGCGQCVDACPQDILTIRDDAVLLVPEQGECTFCNACADACPEPVFVAPRVMAHLVRIGDDCLTRAGIACMSCRDMCPEAAIRMQPRIGAPFHPVLDAALCTGCGACIAPCPADAIVPI
;
A
#
# COMPACT_ATOMS: atom_id res chain seq x y z
N MET A 1 -24.43 2.09 4.59
CA MET A 1 -24.16 3.17 5.57
C MET A 1 -22.71 3.60 5.37
N PRO A 2 -22.37 4.86 5.10
CA PRO A 2 -20.99 5.27 4.89
C PRO A 2 -20.24 5.20 6.22
N ALA A 3 -19.13 4.46 6.25
CA ALA A 3 -18.21 4.42 7.39
C ALA A 3 -17.53 5.78 7.51
N HIS A 4 -17.88 6.53 8.56
CA HIS A 4 -17.21 7.77 8.91
C HIS A 4 -15.76 7.46 9.32
N ALA A 5 -14.81 7.87 8.51
CA ALA A 5 -13.41 7.92 8.90
C ALA A 5 -13.26 8.84 10.11
N SER A 6 -13.00 8.28 11.29
CA SER A 6 -12.79 9.05 12.51
C SER A 6 -11.41 9.71 12.47
N ILE A 7 -11.38 10.99 12.16
CA ILE A 7 -10.16 11.80 12.25
C ILE A 7 -9.82 11.99 13.72
N SER A 8 -8.68 11.49 14.17
CA SER A 8 -8.20 11.68 15.53
C SER A 8 -7.95 13.17 15.80
N ARG A 9 -8.52 13.70 16.91
CA ARG A 9 -8.32 15.09 17.34
C ARG A 9 -6.85 15.49 17.49
N ARG A 10 -5.99 14.52 17.82
CA ARG A 10 -4.54 14.70 17.96
C ARG A 10 -3.86 14.98 16.63
N ARG A 11 -4.33 14.38 15.53
CA ARG A 11 -3.83 14.61 14.16
C ARG A 11 -4.25 15.99 13.62
N LEU A 12 -5.44 16.46 14.00
CA LEU A 12 -5.94 17.79 13.59
C LEU A 12 -5.09 18.91 14.19
N LEU A 13 -4.66 18.74 15.46
CA LEU A 13 -3.89 19.75 16.19
C LEU A 13 -2.41 19.77 15.80
N ALA A 14 -1.90 18.69 15.22
CA ALA A 14 -0.50 18.59 14.78
C ALA A 14 -0.21 19.22 13.40
N GLY A 15 -1.23 19.81 12.74
CA GLY A 15 -1.05 20.52 11.46
C GLY A 15 -0.54 19.65 10.29
N HIS A 16 -0.65 18.32 10.41
CA HIS A 16 -0.31 17.42 9.31
C HIS A 16 -1.42 17.53 8.26
N ALA A 17 -1.21 18.41 7.28
CA ALA A 17 -1.96 18.37 6.04
C ALA A 17 -1.77 16.97 5.46
N GLN A 18 -2.83 16.14 5.53
CA GLN A 18 -2.83 14.87 4.82
C GLN A 18 -2.67 15.23 3.34
N ALA A 19 -1.48 14.96 2.79
CA ALA A 19 -1.40 14.75 1.35
C ALA A 19 -2.52 13.76 1.03
N LEU A 20 -3.36 14.10 0.06
CA LEU A 20 -4.40 13.19 -0.42
C LEU A 20 -3.74 11.83 -0.62
N PRO A 21 -4.27 10.74 -0.03
CA PRO A 21 -3.65 9.43 -0.16
C PRO A 21 -3.46 9.18 -1.65
N LEU A 22 -2.23 8.84 -2.03
CA LEU A 22 -1.92 8.46 -3.39
C LEU A 22 -2.95 7.39 -3.77
N ARG A 23 -3.66 7.57 -4.89
CA ARG A 23 -4.60 6.54 -5.37
C ARG A 23 -3.76 5.34 -5.80
N THR A 24 -3.61 4.37 -4.92
CA THR A 24 -2.92 3.13 -5.24
C THR A 24 -3.83 2.27 -6.09
N LEU A 25 -3.31 1.84 -7.24
CA LEU A 25 -4.05 1.02 -8.18
C LEU A 25 -3.63 -0.45 -8.06
N PRO A 26 -4.56 -1.39 -8.29
CA PRO A 26 -4.19 -2.81 -8.37
C PRO A 26 -3.30 -3.07 -9.59
N PRO A 27 -2.52 -4.17 -9.58
CA PRO A 27 -1.60 -4.48 -10.67
C PRO A 27 -2.33 -4.64 -12.01
N GLY A 28 -1.81 -3.99 -13.04
CA GLY A 28 -2.39 -3.99 -14.39
C GLY A 28 -3.41 -2.90 -14.65
N ALA A 29 -3.90 -2.18 -13.65
CA ALA A 29 -4.72 -1.00 -13.84
C ALA A 29 -3.86 0.25 -14.00
N LEU A 30 -4.25 1.12 -14.93
CA LEU A 30 -3.60 2.40 -15.20
C LEU A 30 -4.59 3.56 -14.94
N PRO A 31 -4.11 4.77 -14.61
CA PRO A 31 -5.00 5.90 -14.41
C PRO A 31 -5.96 6.14 -15.58
N GLU A 32 -5.48 5.99 -16.80
CA GLU A 32 -6.27 6.14 -18.02
C GLU A 32 -7.27 5.01 -18.25
N SER A 33 -6.97 3.78 -17.84
CA SER A 33 -7.89 2.64 -17.98
C SER A 33 -9.01 2.65 -16.96
N LEU A 34 -8.87 3.41 -15.87
CA LEU A 34 -9.95 3.58 -14.88
C LEU A 34 -11.21 4.25 -15.47
N ALA A 35 -11.09 4.99 -16.57
CA ALA A 35 -12.24 5.56 -17.27
C ALA A 35 -13.23 4.47 -17.77
N SER A 36 -12.75 3.24 -17.96
CA SER A 36 -13.59 2.08 -18.33
C SER A 36 -14.21 1.38 -17.10
N CYS A 37 -13.84 1.77 -15.89
CA CYS A 37 -14.38 1.16 -14.69
C CYS A 37 -15.85 1.58 -14.48
N THR A 38 -16.73 0.60 -14.30
CA THR A 38 -18.16 0.85 -14.04
C THR A 38 -18.51 0.81 -12.55
N GLY A 39 -17.53 0.61 -11.67
CA GLY A 39 -17.76 0.49 -10.23
C GLY A 39 -18.53 -0.76 -9.81
N CYS A 40 -18.63 -1.79 -10.66
CA CYS A 40 -19.48 -2.95 -10.43
C CYS A 40 -19.10 -3.83 -9.23
N GLY A 41 -17.88 -3.73 -8.70
CA GLY A 41 -17.41 -4.44 -7.51
C GLY A 41 -16.92 -5.88 -7.73
N GLN A 42 -17.05 -6.46 -8.92
CA GLN A 42 -16.69 -7.87 -9.16
C GLN A 42 -15.21 -8.16 -8.84
N CYS A 43 -14.31 -7.23 -9.11
CA CYS A 43 -12.90 -7.36 -8.76
C CYS A 43 -12.64 -7.29 -7.24
N VAL A 44 -13.49 -6.57 -6.51
CA VAL A 44 -13.45 -6.51 -5.04
C VAL A 44 -13.86 -7.85 -4.46
N ASP A 45 -15.01 -8.39 -4.89
CA ASP A 45 -15.54 -9.68 -4.43
C ASP A 45 -14.61 -10.86 -4.79
N ALA A 46 -13.85 -10.74 -5.88
CA ALA A 46 -12.90 -11.76 -6.33
C ALA A 46 -11.55 -11.70 -5.59
N CYS A 47 -11.27 -10.65 -4.83
CA CYS A 47 -9.97 -10.49 -4.20
C CYS A 47 -9.85 -11.37 -2.93
N PRO A 48 -8.97 -12.38 -2.88
CA PRO A 48 -8.87 -13.27 -1.72
C PRO A 48 -8.20 -12.59 -0.50
N GLN A 49 -7.63 -11.39 -0.69
CA GLN A 49 -7.00 -10.62 0.35
C GLN A 49 -7.85 -9.46 0.87
N ASP A 50 -9.04 -9.22 0.30
CA ASP A 50 -9.96 -8.14 0.67
C ASP A 50 -9.32 -6.74 0.66
N ILE A 51 -8.33 -6.52 -0.21
CA ILE A 51 -7.54 -5.27 -0.28
C ILE A 51 -8.01 -4.31 -1.37
N LEU A 52 -9.12 -4.58 -2.02
CA LEU A 52 -9.69 -3.71 -3.06
C LEU A 52 -10.95 -3.01 -2.57
N THR A 53 -11.19 -1.81 -3.07
CA THR A 53 -12.41 -1.05 -2.80
C THR A 53 -12.82 -0.25 -4.03
N ILE A 54 -14.10 0.12 -4.12
CA ILE A 54 -14.58 1.07 -5.13
C ILE A 54 -14.72 2.45 -4.48
N ARG A 55 -14.12 3.47 -5.09
CA ARG A 55 -14.31 4.87 -4.72
C ARG A 55 -14.39 5.71 -5.99
N ASP A 56 -15.36 6.62 -6.04
CA ASP A 56 -15.59 7.50 -7.20
C ASP A 56 -15.69 6.67 -8.52
N ASP A 57 -16.45 5.57 -8.48
CA ASP A 57 -16.66 4.61 -9.58
C ASP A 57 -15.36 3.97 -10.12
N ALA A 58 -14.28 3.98 -9.35
CA ALA A 58 -13.00 3.39 -9.72
C ALA A 58 -12.51 2.38 -8.68
N VAL A 59 -11.84 1.32 -9.15
CA VAL A 59 -11.18 0.34 -8.27
C VAL A 59 -9.90 0.94 -7.71
N LEU A 60 -9.71 0.80 -6.40
CA LEU A 60 -8.50 1.20 -5.68
C LEU A 60 -7.98 0.06 -4.82
N LEU A 61 -6.66 0.04 -4.62
CA LEU A 61 -5.96 -0.83 -3.70
C LEU A 61 -5.86 -0.15 -2.33
N VAL A 62 -6.11 -0.90 -1.25
CA VAL A 62 -6.01 -0.45 0.15
C VAL A 62 -4.93 -1.29 0.86
N PRO A 63 -3.65 -0.93 0.73
CA PRO A 63 -2.55 -1.75 1.23
C PRO A 63 -2.47 -1.79 2.77
N GLU A 64 -3.23 -0.93 3.47
CA GLU A 64 -3.38 -0.97 4.93
C GLU A 64 -4.20 -2.19 5.40
N GLN A 65 -4.95 -2.84 4.52
CA GLN A 65 -5.76 -4.02 4.83
C GLN A 65 -5.00 -5.33 4.62
N GLY A 66 -3.91 -5.31 3.85
CA GLY A 66 -3.13 -6.51 3.57
C GLY A 66 -2.21 -6.37 2.37
N GLU A 67 -1.68 -7.47 1.90
CA GLU A 67 -0.74 -7.53 0.78
C GLU A 67 -1.40 -8.03 -0.51
N CYS A 68 -0.93 -7.57 -1.65
CA CYS A 68 -1.28 -8.13 -2.94
C CYS A 68 -0.39 -9.35 -3.25
N THR A 69 -1.01 -10.49 -3.48
CA THR A 69 -0.31 -11.75 -3.85
C THR A 69 -0.13 -11.91 -5.37
N PHE A 70 -0.50 -10.92 -6.17
CA PHE A 70 -0.45 -10.94 -7.64
C PHE A 70 -1.20 -12.14 -8.27
N CYS A 71 -2.25 -12.65 -7.62
CA CYS A 71 -3.01 -13.82 -8.05
C CYS A 71 -3.85 -13.61 -9.32
N ASN A 72 -4.01 -12.35 -9.77
CA ASN A 72 -4.79 -11.94 -10.94
C ASN A 72 -6.31 -12.09 -10.86
N ALA A 73 -6.89 -12.62 -9.78
CA ALA A 73 -8.32 -12.85 -9.65
C ALA A 73 -9.17 -11.58 -9.93
N CYS A 74 -8.70 -10.41 -9.52
CA CYS A 74 -9.37 -9.14 -9.78
C CYS A 74 -9.47 -8.79 -11.27
N ALA A 75 -8.44 -9.11 -12.04
CA ALA A 75 -8.43 -8.83 -13.45
C ALA A 75 -9.22 -9.88 -14.24
N ASP A 76 -9.19 -11.13 -13.80
CA ASP A 76 -9.94 -12.22 -14.44
C ASP A 76 -11.46 -12.07 -14.22
N ALA A 77 -11.86 -11.44 -13.11
CA ALA A 77 -13.25 -11.15 -12.80
C ALA A 77 -13.79 -9.86 -13.45
N CYS A 78 -12.92 -8.99 -13.98
CA CYS A 78 -13.35 -7.71 -14.53
C CYS A 78 -13.86 -7.85 -15.96
N PRO A 79 -15.14 -7.49 -16.25
CA PRO A 79 -15.68 -7.56 -17.60
C PRO A 79 -15.18 -6.41 -18.50
N GLU A 80 -14.61 -5.37 -17.90
CA GLU A 80 -14.21 -4.15 -18.59
C GLU A 80 -12.68 -4.09 -18.79
N PRO A 81 -12.18 -3.33 -19.78
CA PRO A 81 -10.74 -3.22 -20.04
C PRO A 81 -10.03 -2.29 -19.06
N VAL A 82 -10.15 -2.57 -17.76
CA VAL A 82 -9.50 -1.81 -16.68
C VAL A 82 -8.06 -2.31 -16.45
N PHE A 83 -7.84 -3.63 -16.54
CA PHE A 83 -6.56 -4.27 -16.27
C PHE A 83 -5.81 -4.58 -17.58
N VAL A 84 -5.32 -3.53 -18.24
CA VAL A 84 -4.75 -3.61 -19.60
C VAL A 84 -3.23 -3.62 -19.65
N ALA A 85 -2.57 -3.30 -18.54
CA ALA A 85 -1.11 -3.24 -18.43
C ALA A 85 -0.52 -4.56 -17.89
N PRO A 86 0.81 -4.73 -17.91
CA PRO A 86 1.48 -5.81 -17.20
C PRO A 86 1.08 -5.86 -15.72
N ARG A 87 1.00 -7.06 -15.16
CA ARG A 87 0.55 -7.32 -13.78
C ARG A 87 1.62 -6.95 -12.74
N VAL A 88 2.07 -5.70 -12.80
CA VAL A 88 3.01 -5.09 -11.84
C VAL A 88 2.35 -3.90 -11.18
N MET A 89 2.80 -3.54 -9.99
CA MET A 89 2.34 -2.30 -9.35
C MET A 89 2.97 -1.08 -10.03
N ALA A 90 2.19 -0.02 -10.15
CA ALA A 90 2.66 1.27 -10.65
C ALA A 90 3.36 2.10 -9.56
N HIS A 91 3.35 1.62 -8.31
CA HIS A 91 3.91 2.32 -7.15
C HIS A 91 4.93 1.44 -6.42
N LEU A 92 5.80 2.09 -5.67
CA LEU A 92 6.68 1.49 -4.68
C LEU A 92 6.24 1.95 -3.28
N VAL A 93 7.00 1.58 -2.25
CA VAL A 93 6.79 2.10 -0.90
C VAL A 93 7.94 3.00 -0.46
N ARG A 94 7.66 3.92 0.46
CA ARG A 94 8.67 4.73 1.13
C ARG A 94 8.54 4.56 2.64
N ILE A 95 9.69 4.42 3.30
CA ILE A 95 9.78 4.38 4.76
C ILE A 95 9.99 5.82 5.24
N GLY A 96 9.02 6.37 5.94
CA GLY A 96 8.99 7.76 6.40
C GLY A 96 9.76 8.01 7.70
N ASP A 97 9.71 9.25 8.14
CA ASP A 97 10.47 9.73 9.29
C ASP A 97 9.87 9.27 10.64
N ASP A 98 8.60 8.88 10.66
CA ASP A 98 7.92 8.34 11.83
C ASP A 98 8.37 6.91 12.19
N CYS A 99 9.29 6.31 11.40
CA CYS A 99 9.82 4.98 11.65
C CYS A 99 10.44 4.88 13.04
N LEU A 100 10.04 3.88 13.84
CA LEU A 100 10.51 3.67 15.21
C LEU A 100 12.03 3.61 15.34
N THR A 101 12.74 3.09 14.35
CA THR A 101 14.21 3.04 14.38
C THR A 101 14.86 4.42 14.32
N ARG A 102 14.16 5.43 13.78
CA ARG A 102 14.62 6.84 13.83
C ARG A 102 14.45 7.43 15.22
N ALA A 103 13.41 7.00 15.95
CA ALA A 103 13.17 7.35 17.34
C ALA A 103 14.03 6.55 18.34
N GLY A 104 14.96 5.72 17.87
CA GLY A 104 15.83 4.91 18.72
C GLY A 104 15.21 3.61 19.24
N ILE A 105 14.07 3.19 18.70
CA ILE A 105 13.36 1.98 19.08
C ILE A 105 13.64 0.88 18.05
N ALA A 106 14.15 -0.29 18.50
CA ALA A 106 14.41 -1.42 17.62
C ALA A 106 13.10 -1.99 17.05
N CYS A 107 13.02 -2.08 15.72
CA CYS A 107 11.89 -2.65 15.00
C CYS A 107 12.36 -3.26 13.68
N MET A 108 11.83 -4.43 13.33
CA MET A 108 12.16 -5.16 12.09
C MET A 108 10.91 -5.64 11.33
N SER A 109 9.70 -5.26 11.75
CA SER A 109 8.43 -5.77 11.21
C SER A 109 8.36 -5.70 9.68
N CYS A 110 8.74 -4.57 9.09
CA CYS A 110 8.67 -4.39 7.63
C CYS A 110 9.65 -5.31 6.86
N ARG A 111 10.83 -5.59 7.44
CA ARG A 111 11.80 -6.52 6.85
C ARG A 111 11.27 -7.96 6.91
N ASP A 112 10.72 -8.34 8.05
CA ASP A 112 10.29 -9.72 8.31
C ASP A 112 9.05 -10.08 7.48
N MET A 113 8.23 -9.10 7.12
CA MET A 113 7.04 -9.26 6.28
C MET A 113 7.31 -9.11 4.77
N CYS A 114 8.50 -8.70 4.36
CA CYS A 114 8.77 -8.49 2.93
C CYS A 114 9.08 -9.81 2.21
N PRO A 115 8.20 -10.32 1.32
CA PRO A 115 8.41 -11.59 0.62
C PRO A 115 9.58 -11.52 -0.36
N GLU A 116 9.86 -10.32 -0.91
CA GLU A 116 10.93 -10.08 -1.88
C GLU A 116 12.29 -9.76 -1.20
N ALA A 117 12.36 -9.77 0.15
CA ALA A 117 13.54 -9.33 0.90
C ALA A 117 14.09 -7.97 0.46
N ALA A 118 13.21 -7.11 -0.06
CA ALA A 118 13.57 -5.77 -0.56
C ALA A 118 13.94 -4.80 0.55
N ILE A 119 13.63 -5.11 1.82
CA ILE A 119 13.95 -4.25 2.96
C ILE A 119 15.11 -4.87 3.74
N ARG A 120 16.24 -4.18 3.78
CA ARG A 120 17.43 -4.59 4.52
C ARG A 120 17.63 -3.72 5.74
N MET A 121 18.10 -4.34 6.85
CA MET A 121 18.42 -3.62 8.08
C MET A 121 19.90 -3.19 8.04
N GLN A 122 20.14 -1.89 7.92
CA GLN A 122 21.49 -1.31 7.89
C GLN A 122 21.98 -1.03 9.31
N PRO A 123 23.18 -1.52 9.70
CA PRO A 123 23.77 -1.23 10.99
C PRO A 123 24.03 0.26 11.19
N ARG A 124 23.83 0.74 12.44
CA ARG A 124 24.15 2.12 12.86
C ARG A 124 24.89 2.07 14.18
N ILE A 125 25.91 2.91 14.34
CA ILE A 125 26.69 3.00 15.58
C ILE A 125 25.86 3.70 16.64
N GLY A 126 25.67 3.05 17.81
CA GLY A 126 24.95 3.63 18.95
C GLY A 126 23.44 3.79 18.77
N ALA A 127 22.87 3.16 17.73
CA ALA A 127 21.44 3.24 17.45
C ALA A 127 20.92 1.91 16.89
N PRO A 128 19.60 1.64 16.91
CA PRO A 128 19.01 0.48 16.27
C PRO A 128 19.31 0.44 14.77
N PHE A 129 19.32 -0.76 14.20
CA PHE A 129 19.44 -0.95 12.76
C PHE A 129 18.32 -0.22 12.04
N HIS A 130 18.62 0.39 10.88
CA HIS A 130 17.67 1.17 10.12
C HIS A 130 17.21 0.42 8.87
N PRO A 131 15.89 0.35 8.59
CA PRO A 131 15.39 -0.27 7.38
C PRO A 131 15.72 0.60 6.15
N VAL A 132 16.28 -0.03 5.13
CA VAL A 132 16.58 0.57 3.83
C VAL A 132 15.90 -0.24 2.75
N LEU A 133 15.11 0.41 1.89
CA LEU A 133 14.44 -0.22 0.77
C LEU A 133 15.40 -0.33 -0.43
N ASP A 134 15.47 -1.51 -1.00
CA ASP A 134 15.99 -1.75 -2.34
C ASP A 134 14.84 -1.64 -3.35
N ALA A 135 14.77 -0.51 -4.03
CA ALA A 135 13.68 -0.22 -4.98
C ALA A 135 13.66 -1.19 -6.18
N ALA A 136 14.79 -1.79 -6.53
CA ALA A 136 14.87 -2.75 -7.64
C ALA A 136 14.23 -4.11 -7.30
N LEU A 137 14.14 -4.43 -6.02
CA LEU A 137 13.50 -5.67 -5.54
C LEU A 137 12.05 -5.44 -5.08
N CYS A 138 11.66 -4.20 -4.84
CA CYS A 138 10.32 -3.88 -4.33
C CYS A 138 9.27 -4.07 -5.42
N THR A 139 8.29 -4.94 -5.18
CA THR A 139 7.14 -5.16 -6.07
C THR A 139 5.96 -4.24 -5.80
N GLY A 140 5.99 -3.44 -4.72
CA GLY A 140 4.86 -2.60 -4.32
C GLY A 140 3.69 -3.37 -3.68
N CYS A 141 3.86 -4.65 -3.33
CA CYS A 141 2.79 -5.54 -2.85
C CYS A 141 2.05 -5.06 -1.57
N GLY A 142 2.66 -4.18 -0.77
CA GLY A 142 2.06 -3.63 0.44
C GLY A 142 2.26 -4.46 1.72
N ALA A 143 2.88 -5.65 1.66
CA ALA A 143 3.07 -6.55 2.82
C ALA A 143 3.71 -5.87 4.05
N CYS A 144 4.54 -4.86 3.82
CA CYS A 144 5.23 -4.12 4.89
C CYS A 144 4.39 -2.99 5.52
N ILE A 145 3.25 -2.60 4.90
CA ILE A 145 2.45 -1.43 5.33
C ILE A 145 1.61 -1.78 6.55
N ALA A 146 0.70 -2.76 6.44
CA ALA A 146 -0.22 -3.15 7.51
C ALA A 146 0.48 -3.50 8.85
N PRO A 147 1.63 -4.22 8.88
CA PRO A 147 2.30 -4.58 10.14
C PRO A 147 3.17 -3.45 10.72
N CYS A 148 3.22 -2.27 10.10
CA CYS A 148 4.02 -1.16 10.60
C CYS A 148 3.34 -0.50 11.82
N PRO A 149 3.90 -0.60 13.05
CA PRO A 149 3.23 -0.09 14.25
C PRO A 149 3.25 1.43 14.36
N ALA A 150 3.97 2.11 13.46
CA ALA A 150 4.10 3.58 13.44
C ALA A 150 3.46 4.20 12.18
N ASP A 151 2.78 3.40 11.34
CA ASP A 151 2.21 3.85 10.05
C ASP A 151 3.22 4.64 9.19
N ALA A 152 4.50 4.27 9.33
CA ALA A 152 5.62 5.01 8.72
C ALA A 152 5.90 4.59 7.28
N ILE A 153 5.16 3.63 6.72
CA ILE A 153 5.37 3.13 5.35
C ILE A 153 4.17 3.53 4.50
N VAL A 154 4.46 4.23 3.42
CA VAL A 154 3.44 4.75 2.52
C VAL A 154 3.77 4.42 1.06
N PRO A 155 2.76 4.17 0.21
CA PRO A 155 2.95 4.09 -1.23
C PRO A 155 3.43 5.44 -1.81
N ILE A 156 4.26 5.39 -2.87
CA ILE A 156 4.74 6.57 -3.62
C ILE A 156 4.70 6.32 -5.11
#